data_e65cd6689c5bb5e979b659595483789a
#
_entry.id   e65cd6689c5bb5e979b659595483789a
#
_cell.length_a   1.000
_cell.length_b   1.000
_cell.length_c   1.000
_cell.angle_alpha   90.00
_cell.angle_beta   90.00
_cell.angle_gamma   90.00
#
_symmetry.space_group_name_H-M   'P 1'
#
loop_
_entity.id
_entity.type
_entity.pdbx_description
1 polymer ?
#
loop_
_entity_poly.entity_id
_entity_poly.type
_entity_poly.pdbx_seq_one_letter_code
_entity_poly.pdbx_strand_id
1 'polypeptide(L)'
;MTTRITTIGNGKDFISLEQLAVLRSIIQTERAPTTSFKYKFYSTMDVIDGLRDHNWYPVKAQEQRVQKESRLGYQRHMVRFRQEGTYLDKVGDLAPELILTNAHDGTTRYSIMAGFFRLACLNGMIVSEGEFGQINVLHLGRDQEEVIEAGYKVIEEVPRLTEKISSYQQIELKPVEQTVFAESTLLMKYAKDNSRTSSEGLQFHIDDRTFNVPALLKPLRVNDEAPTLWNIFNRIQEKMTKGNRFERTVHTTPNGHLIHKEKVPGITGITENIRVNRGLWHLMDEMAKVKLAA
;
A
#
# COMPACT_ATOMS: atom_id res chain seq x y z
N MET A 1 -18.28 4.82 -6.93
CA MET A 1 -17.53 4.95 -8.20
C MET A 1 -16.14 4.33 -7.98
N THR A 2 -15.82 3.29 -8.71
CA THR A 2 -14.53 2.60 -8.60
C THR A 2 -13.48 3.46 -9.27
N THR A 3 -12.58 4.06 -8.50
CA THR A 3 -11.46 4.82 -9.03
C THR A 3 -10.54 3.84 -9.78
N ARG A 4 -10.47 3.96 -11.09
CA ARG A 4 -9.56 3.16 -11.90
C ARG A 4 -8.18 3.81 -11.88
N ILE A 5 -7.12 3.01 -11.86
CA ILE A 5 -5.74 3.46 -12.00
C ILE A 5 -5.17 2.96 -13.33
N THR A 6 -4.27 3.74 -13.92
CA THR A 6 -3.38 3.30 -14.99
C THR A 6 -2.08 2.88 -14.35
N THR A 7 -1.53 1.73 -14.72
CA THR A 7 -0.31 1.16 -14.12
C THR A 7 0.70 0.82 -15.21
N ILE A 8 1.95 1.21 -15.01
CA ILE A 8 3.12 0.83 -15.79
C ILE A 8 4.08 0.05 -14.89
N GLY A 9 4.68 -0.98 -15.43
CA GLY A 9 5.62 -1.86 -14.70
C GLY A 9 4.93 -2.88 -13.79
N ASN A 10 5.62 -3.98 -13.54
CA ASN A 10 5.15 -5.12 -12.75
C ASN A 10 5.82 -5.21 -11.36
N GLY A 11 6.77 -4.32 -11.08
CA GLY A 11 7.57 -4.32 -9.86
C GLY A 11 8.77 -5.29 -9.91
N LYS A 12 9.06 -5.94 -11.03
CA LYS A 12 10.25 -6.78 -11.21
C LYS A 12 11.36 -6.05 -11.92
N ASP A 13 11.02 -5.48 -13.06
CA ASP A 13 11.96 -4.86 -13.98
C ASP A 13 11.93 -3.34 -13.80
N PHE A 14 13.04 -2.68 -14.12
CA PHE A 14 13.09 -1.22 -14.17
C PHE A 14 12.26 -0.69 -15.35
N ILE A 15 11.65 0.45 -15.15
CA ILE A 15 10.83 1.15 -16.14
C ILE A 15 11.68 2.25 -16.79
N SER A 16 11.65 2.33 -18.13
CA SER A 16 12.32 3.41 -18.84
C SER A 16 11.57 4.74 -18.72
N LEU A 17 12.25 5.84 -19.02
CA LEU A 17 11.63 7.18 -19.00
C LEU A 17 10.53 7.29 -20.08
N GLU A 18 10.71 6.64 -21.24
CA GLU A 18 9.71 6.61 -22.32
C GLU A 18 8.44 5.88 -21.87
N GLN A 19 8.59 4.80 -21.09
CA GLN A 19 7.45 4.09 -20.51
C GLN A 19 6.72 4.95 -19.46
N LEU A 20 7.46 5.68 -18.63
CA LEU A 20 6.89 6.60 -17.66
C LEU A 20 6.12 7.75 -18.31
N ALA A 21 6.56 8.21 -19.48
CA ALA A 21 5.94 9.31 -20.21
C ALA A 21 4.49 9.03 -20.67
N VAL A 22 4.04 7.78 -20.62
CA VAL A 22 2.63 7.41 -20.85
C VAL A 22 1.73 7.96 -19.72
N LEU A 23 2.26 8.16 -18.52
CA LEU A 23 1.53 8.68 -17.37
C LEU A 23 1.64 10.21 -17.32
N ARG A 24 0.59 10.89 -17.75
CA ARG A 24 0.56 12.34 -17.93
C ARG A 24 0.85 13.12 -16.64
N SER A 25 0.44 12.59 -15.49
CA SER A 25 0.68 13.23 -14.20
C SER A 25 2.15 13.15 -13.76
N ILE A 26 2.94 12.23 -14.29
CA ILE A 26 4.36 12.10 -13.97
C ILE A 26 5.19 13.11 -14.76
N ILE A 27 4.86 13.29 -16.04
CA ILE A 27 5.59 14.20 -16.94
C ILE A 27 5.08 15.64 -16.90
N GLN A 28 4.14 15.96 -16.02
CA GLN A 28 3.58 17.29 -15.89
C GLN A 28 4.66 18.29 -15.47
N THR A 29 4.69 19.45 -16.13
CA THR A 29 5.66 20.51 -15.90
C THR A 29 5.10 21.73 -15.17
N GLU A 30 3.76 21.73 -14.95
CA GLU A 30 3.08 22.87 -14.35
C GLU A 30 2.05 22.41 -13.31
N ARG A 31 1.74 23.30 -12.39
CA ARG A 31 0.64 23.10 -11.43
C ARG A 31 -0.73 23.24 -12.10
N ALA A 32 -1.75 22.62 -11.52
CA ALA A 32 -3.11 22.82 -11.99
C ALA A 32 -3.54 24.30 -11.85
N PRO A 33 -4.27 24.84 -12.82
CA PRO A 33 -4.74 26.23 -12.77
C PRO A 33 -5.62 26.55 -11.54
N THR A 34 -6.19 25.53 -10.92
CA THR A 34 -7.05 25.65 -9.72
C THR A 34 -6.27 25.75 -8.41
N THR A 35 -4.94 25.59 -8.43
CA THR A 35 -4.12 25.69 -7.22
C THR A 35 -3.92 27.13 -6.80
N SER A 36 -3.75 27.36 -5.48
CA SER A 36 -3.50 28.69 -4.93
C SER A 36 -2.13 29.23 -5.36
N PHE A 37 -1.93 30.54 -5.30
CA PHE A 37 -0.64 31.18 -5.57
C PHE A 37 0.48 30.73 -4.62
N LYS A 38 0.13 30.22 -3.44
CA LYS A 38 1.09 29.68 -2.45
C LYS A 38 1.56 28.27 -2.78
N TYR A 39 0.90 27.59 -3.73
CA TYR A 39 1.27 26.23 -4.10
C TYR A 39 2.57 26.25 -4.90
N LYS A 40 3.59 25.55 -4.40
CA LYS A 40 4.86 25.31 -5.12
C LYS A 40 4.75 23.99 -5.88
N PHE A 41 4.99 24.05 -7.16
CA PHE A 41 5.06 22.87 -8.02
C PHE A 41 6.40 22.15 -7.80
N TYR A 42 6.35 20.82 -7.68
CA TYR A 42 7.53 19.94 -7.70
C TYR A 42 7.39 18.98 -8.87
N SER A 43 8.34 19.02 -9.79
CA SER A 43 8.41 18.10 -10.91
C SER A 43 8.66 16.68 -10.40
N THR A 44 7.78 15.77 -10.78
CA THR A 44 7.99 14.36 -10.45
C THR A 44 9.14 13.76 -11.26
N MET A 45 9.33 14.22 -12.50
CA MET A 45 10.44 13.76 -13.35
C MET A 45 11.80 14.17 -12.78
N ASP A 46 11.95 15.43 -12.32
CA ASP A 46 13.24 15.88 -11.77
C ASP A 46 13.63 15.09 -10.51
N VAL A 47 12.63 14.69 -9.69
CA VAL A 47 12.90 13.83 -8.54
C VAL A 47 13.23 12.40 -8.97
N ILE A 48 12.59 11.88 -10.02
CA ILE A 48 12.95 10.59 -10.60
C ILE A 48 14.41 10.62 -11.08
N ASP A 49 14.82 11.67 -11.78
CA ASP A 49 16.20 11.81 -12.27
C ASP A 49 17.19 11.93 -11.11
N GLY A 50 16.91 12.76 -10.10
CA GLY A 50 17.74 12.85 -8.90
C GLY A 50 17.87 11.52 -8.14
N LEU A 51 16.82 10.71 -8.04
CA LEU A 51 16.91 9.38 -7.43
C LEU A 51 17.71 8.40 -8.30
N ARG A 52 17.64 8.51 -9.64
CA ARG A 52 18.43 7.70 -10.56
C ARG A 52 19.93 7.99 -10.47
N ASP A 53 20.33 9.25 -10.24
CA ASP A 53 21.72 9.62 -9.99
C ASP A 53 22.32 8.92 -8.77
N HIS A 54 21.44 8.38 -7.91
CA HIS A 54 21.80 7.59 -6.72
C HIS A 54 21.43 6.10 -6.85
N ASN A 55 21.30 5.61 -8.08
CA ASN A 55 21.01 4.21 -8.42
C ASN A 55 19.63 3.71 -7.94
N TRP A 56 18.65 4.60 -7.77
CA TRP A 56 17.26 4.24 -7.51
C TRP A 56 16.41 4.38 -8.76
N TYR A 57 15.96 3.27 -9.30
CA TYR A 57 15.21 3.21 -10.55
C TYR A 57 13.75 2.86 -10.35
N PRO A 58 12.83 3.45 -11.13
CA PRO A 58 11.42 3.13 -11.06
C PRO A 58 11.15 1.69 -11.52
N VAL A 59 10.34 0.95 -10.75
CA VAL A 59 9.92 -0.43 -11.05
C VAL A 59 8.41 -0.56 -11.24
N LYS A 60 7.66 0.41 -10.74
CA LYS A 60 6.20 0.48 -10.91
C LYS A 60 5.74 1.92 -10.78
N ALA A 61 4.91 2.34 -11.71
CA ALA A 61 4.28 3.65 -11.68
C ALA A 61 2.77 3.54 -11.88
N GLN A 62 2.02 4.38 -11.21
CA GLN A 62 0.57 4.38 -11.23
C GLN A 62 0.03 5.80 -11.22
N GLU A 63 -1.00 6.07 -12.01
CA GLU A 63 -1.77 7.31 -11.91
C GLU A 63 -3.26 7.01 -11.75
N GLN A 64 -3.94 7.86 -10.99
CA GLN A 64 -5.38 7.77 -10.80
C GLN A 64 -6.10 8.24 -12.05
N ARG A 65 -7.06 7.46 -12.57
CA ARG A 65 -7.89 7.92 -13.69
C ARG A 65 -8.85 9.00 -13.25
N VAL A 66 -8.93 10.06 -14.01
CA VAL A 66 -9.85 11.19 -13.81
C VAL A 66 -10.86 11.23 -14.96
N GLN A 67 -12.09 11.67 -14.65
CA GLN A 67 -13.16 11.80 -15.63
C GLN A 67 -13.21 13.20 -16.25
N LYS A 68 -12.78 14.23 -15.49
CA LYS A 68 -12.78 15.61 -15.95
C LYS A 68 -11.47 15.90 -16.68
N GLU A 69 -11.55 16.36 -17.92
CA GLU A 69 -10.41 16.71 -18.74
C GLU A 69 -9.51 17.77 -18.07
N SER A 70 -10.12 18.74 -17.39
CA SER A 70 -9.40 19.78 -16.64
C SER A 70 -8.52 19.26 -15.49
N ARG A 71 -8.65 18.00 -15.10
CA ARG A 71 -7.80 17.35 -14.09
C ARG A 71 -6.76 16.42 -14.70
N LEU A 72 -6.79 16.25 -16.01
CA LEU A 72 -5.88 15.33 -16.70
C LEU A 72 -4.44 15.88 -16.67
N GLY A 73 -3.51 15.07 -16.18
CA GLY A 73 -2.12 15.46 -15.95
C GLY A 73 -1.85 15.98 -14.53
N TYR A 74 -2.87 16.31 -13.74
CA TYR A 74 -2.71 16.85 -12.38
C TYR A 74 -3.11 15.88 -11.28
N GLN A 75 -3.65 14.70 -11.66
CA GLN A 75 -4.16 13.69 -10.73
C GLN A 75 -3.06 13.05 -9.90
N ARG A 76 -3.49 12.42 -8.80
CA ARG A 76 -2.59 11.65 -7.93
C ARG A 76 -1.90 10.53 -8.69
N HIS A 77 -0.61 10.43 -8.47
CA HIS A 77 0.23 9.36 -8.98
C HIS A 77 1.16 8.83 -7.90
N MET A 78 1.72 7.66 -8.15
CA MET A 78 2.64 6.95 -7.27
C MET A 78 3.72 6.29 -8.11
N VAL A 79 4.97 6.44 -7.68
CA VAL A 79 6.12 5.75 -8.29
C VAL A 79 6.83 4.94 -7.21
N ARG A 80 7.15 3.69 -7.51
CA ARG A 80 7.94 2.81 -6.66
C ARG A 80 9.32 2.65 -7.28
N PHE A 81 10.34 2.82 -6.46
CA PHE A 81 11.74 2.76 -6.87
C PHE A 81 12.42 1.61 -6.13
N ARG A 82 13.39 1.00 -6.81
CA ARG A 82 14.29 0.01 -6.24
C ARG A 82 15.72 0.39 -6.56
N GLN A 83 16.62 0.08 -5.63
CA GLN A 83 18.04 0.31 -5.84
C GLN A 83 18.60 -0.71 -6.83
N GLU A 84 19.46 -0.26 -7.73
CA GLU A 84 20.20 -1.14 -8.64
C GLU A 84 21.05 -2.13 -7.83
N GLY A 85 21.20 -3.37 -8.35
CA GLY A 85 21.89 -4.44 -7.65
C GLY A 85 21.05 -5.17 -6.59
N THR A 86 19.80 -4.74 -6.34
CA THR A 86 18.86 -5.50 -5.51
C THR A 86 18.30 -6.68 -6.29
N TYR A 87 18.84 -7.86 -6.06
CA TYR A 87 18.42 -9.09 -6.76
C TYR A 87 17.24 -9.76 -6.05
N LEU A 88 16.27 -10.20 -6.84
CA LEU A 88 15.07 -10.93 -6.38
C LEU A 88 15.18 -12.40 -6.83
N ASP A 89 16.31 -13.05 -6.51
CA ASP A 89 16.64 -14.37 -7.06
C ASP A 89 15.87 -15.51 -6.40
N LYS A 90 15.32 -15.30 -5.22
CA LYS A 90 14.61 -16.32 -4.45
C LYS A 90 13.15 -15.97 -4.20
N VAL A 91 12.31 -16.99 -4.28
CA VAL A 91 10.90 -16.87 -3.89
C VAL A 91 10.82 -16.52 -2.40
N GLY A 92 10.09 -15.43 -2.10
CA GLY A 92 9.94 -14.93 -0.73
C GLY A 92 10.93 -13.83 -0.34
N ASP A 93 11.92 -13.54 -1.16
CA ASP A 93 12.84 -12.44 -0.91
C ASP A 93 12.13 -11.09 -0.90
N LEU A 94 12.60 -10.23 -0.03
CA LEU A 94 12.12 -8.86 0.12
C LEU A 94 13.13 -7.91 -0.53
N ALA A 95 12.62 -6.99 -1.35
CA ALA A 95 13.40 -5.88 -1.85
C ALA A 95 12.90 -4.57 -1.24
N PRO A 96 13.76 -3.80 -0.58
CA PRO A 96 13.42 -2.46 -0.14
C PRO A 96 13.01 -1.57 -1.32
N GLU A 97 12.02 -0.72 -1.12
CA GLU A 97 11.56 0.24 -2.11
C GLU A 97 11.33 1.62 -1.49
N LEU A 98 11.60 2.66 -2.26
CA LEU A 98 11.08 3.99 -2.01
C LEU A 98 9.74 4.15 -2.75
N ILE A 99 8.79 4.79 -2.10
CA ILE A 99 7.46 5.02 -2.66
C ILE A 99 7.18 6.51 -2.64
N LEU A 100 7.16 7.11 -3.81
CA LEU A 100 6.83 8.50 -4.01
C LEU A 100 5.35 8.62 -4.37
N THR A 101 4.66 9.58 -3.75
CA THR A 101 3.30 9.97 -4.15
C THR A 101 3.18 11.48 -4.27
N ASN A 102 2.47 11.92 -5.30
CA ASN A 102 2.23 13.33 -5.56
C ASN A 102 0.89 13.56 -6.28
N ALA A 103 0.45 14.80 -6.32
CA ALA A 103 -0.61 15.31 -7.21
C ALA A 103 -0.35 16.80 -7.47
N HIS A 104 -0.54 17.23 -8.71
CA HIS A 104 -0.28 18.62 -9.10
C HIS A 104 -1.50 19.54 -8.99
N ASP A 105 -2.60 19.03 -8.41
CA ASP A 105 -3.86 19.77 -8.18
C ASP A 105 -4.04 20.25 -6.72
N GLY A 106 -3.00 20.13 -5.90
CA GLY A 106 -3.02 20.54 -4.50
C GLY A 106 -3.80 19.64 -3.55
N THR A 107 -4.38 18.52 -4.03
CA THR A 107 -5.18 17.60 -3.21
C THR A 107 -4.33 16.60 -2.41
N THR A 108 -3.04 16.52 -2.70
CA THR A 108 -2.12 15.56 -2.07
C THR A 108 -0.80 16.24 -1.76
N ARG A 109 -0.26 15.93 -0.58
CA ARG A 109 1.10 16.30 -0.25
C ARG A 109 2.09 15.46 -1.06
N TYR A 110 3.23 16.03 -1.36
CA TYR A 110 4.37 15.26 -1.83
C TYR A 110 4.86 14.37 -0.68
N SER A 111 4.96 13.08 -0.91
CA SER A 111 5.35 12.14 0.14
C SER A 111 6.31 11.10 -0.39
N ILE A 112 7.38 10.85 0.38
CA ILE A 112 8.26 9.69 0.20
C ILE A 112 8.07 8.76 1.38
N MET A 113 7.94 7.47 1.11
CA MET A 113 7.67 6.42 2.10
C MET A 113 8.58 5.23 1.87
N ALA A 114 8.92 4.51 2.95
CA ALA A 114 9.52 3.19 2.84
C ALA A 114 8.50 2.16 2.40
N GLY A 115 8.96 1.16 1.66
CA GLY A 115 8.18 0.00 1.29
C GLY A 115 9.06 -1.22 1.06
N PHE A 116 8.40 -2.35 0.84
CA PHE A 116 9.05 -3.58 0.45
C PHE A 116 8.26 -4.26 -0.67
N PHE A 117 8.98 -4.84 -1.60
CA PHE A 117 8.41 -5.71 -2.61
C PHE A 117 8.71 -7.16 -2.25
N ARG A 118 7.69 -8.01 -2.26
CA ARG A 118 7.84 -9.44 -2.01
C ARG A 118 7.64 -10.21 -3.31
N LEU A 119 8.71 -10.85 -3.77
CA LEU A 119 8.71 -11.57 -5.05
C LEU A 119 7.68 -12.70 -5.09
N ALA A 120 7.53 -13.46 -4.00
CA ALA A 120 6.62 -14.60 -3.92
C ALA A 120 5.17 -14.27 -4.29
N CYS A 121 4.69 -13.08 -3.95
CA CYS A 121 3.34 -12.64 -4.25
C CYS A 121 3.25 -11.47 -5.22
N LEU A 122 4.37 -10.93 -5.70
CA LEU A 122 4.44 -9.73 -6.56
C LEU A 122 3.65 -8.57 -5.94
N ASN A 123 3.76 -8.41 -4.63
CA ASN A 123 3.01 -7.43 -3.89
C ASN A 123 3.94 -6.42 -3.23
N GLY A 124 3.60 -5.17 -3.34
CA GLY A 124 4.33 -4.10 -2.71
C GLY A 124 3.66 -3.70 -1.40
N MET A 125 4.40 -3.79 -0.32
CA MET A 125 3.99 -3.31 1.00
C MET A 125 4.39 -1.85 1.18
N ILE A 126 3.68 -1.13 2.03
CA ILE A 126 4.02 0.23 2.46
C ILE A 126 4.13 0.20 3.96
N VAL A 127 5.28 0.62 4.46
CA VAL A 127 5.56 0.66 5.88
C VAL A 127 4.93 1.90 6.52
N SER A 128 4.43 1.75 7.73
CA SER A 128 3.92 2.84 8.53
C SER A 128 4.62 2.81 9.87
N GLU A 129 5.77 3.43 9.97
CA GLU A 129 6.48 3.50 11.23
C GLU A 129 6.98 4.91 11.50
N GLY A 130 6.56 5.48 12.66
CA GLY A 130 7.05 6.71 13.24
C GLY A 130 7.15 7.91 12.29
N GLU A 131 8.03 8.82 12.64
CA GLU A 131 8.33 10.00 11.81
C GLU A 131 9.16 9.64 10.56
N PHE A 132 9.84 8.50 10.56
CA PHE A 132 10.81 8.10 9.54
C PHE A 132 10.22 7.22 8.42
N GLY A 133 9.10 6.53 8.66
CA GLY A 133 8.45 5.69 7.64
C GLY A 133 7.74 6.48 6.55
N GLN A 134 7.53 7.78 6.75
CA GLN A 134 6.94 8.67 5.77
C GLN A 134 7.41 10.11 6.01
N ILE A 135 8.05 10.70 5.01
CA ILE A 135 8.35 12.14 5.01
C ILE A 135 7.37 12.84 4.07
N ASN A 136 6.66 13.83 4.62
CA ASN A 136 5.74 14.67 3.85
C ASN A 136 6.39 16.01 3.57
N VAL A 137 6.56 16.34 2.31
CA VAL A 137 6.99 17.67 1.90
C VAL A 137 5.74 18.47 1.51
N LEU A 138 5.51 19.57 2.20
CA LEU A 138 4.42 20.48 1.86
C LEU A 138 4.78 21.26 0.58
N HIS A 139 3.83 21.43 -0.32
CA HIS A 139 3.95 22.30 -1.50
C HIS A 139 4.01 23.79 -1.12
N LEU A 140 4.72 24.13 -0.04
CA LEU A 140 4.76 25.46 0.55
C LEU A 140 6.23 25.88 0.83
N GLY A 141 7.01 26.12 -0.23
CA GLY A 141 8.25 26.88 -0.12
C GLY A 141 9.53 26.10 0.16
N ARG A 142 9.55 24.78 0.14
CA ARG A 142 10.79 23.97 0.23
C ARG A 142 11.42 23.76 -1.14
N ASP A 143 12.71 23.50 -1.19
CA ASP A 143 13.42 23.23 -2.45
C ASP A 143 13.33 21.75 -2.83
N GLN A 144 13.55 21.45 -4.12
CA GLN A 144 13.44 20.08 -4.65
C GLN A 144 14.51 19.16 -4.05
N GLU A 145 15.68 19.72 -3.70
CA GLU A 145 16.76 19.01 -3.01
C GLU A 145 16.31 18.43 -1.66
N GLU A 146 15.44 19.15 -0.92
CA GLU A 146 14.87 18.62 0.34
C GLU A 146 13.99 17.38 0.13
N VAL A 147 13.40 17.24 -1.05
CA VAL A 147 12.59 16.04 -1.40
C VAL A 147 13.50 14.84 -1.60
N ILE A 148 14.64 15.04 -2.26
CA ILE A 148 15.65 14.00 -2.48
C ILE A 148 16.30 13.63 -1.15
N GLU A 149 16.66 14.62 -0.33
CA GLU A 149 17.18 14.40 1.03
C GLU A 149 16.20 13.61 1.91
N ALA A 150 14.90 13.89 1.79
CA ALA A 150 13.86 13.11 2.45
C ALA A 150 13.89 11.63 2.02
N GLY A 151 14.18 11.37 0.74
CA GLY A 151 14.39 10.00 0.23
C GLY A 151 15.53 9.29 0.94
N TYR A 152 16.66 9.96 1.16
CA TYR A 152 17.81 9.39 1.87
C TYR A 152 17.49 9.04 3.32
N LYS A 153 16.79 9.92 4.03
CA LYS A 153 16.36 9.64 5.42
C LYS A 153 15.49 8.39 5.50
N VAL A 154 14.64 8.15 4.49
CA VAL A 154 13.84 6.92 4.41
C VAL A 154 14.73 5.71 4.12
N ILE A 155 15.77 5.86 3.27
CA ILE A 155 16.72 4.78 2.94
C ILE A 155 17.53 4.36 4.18
N GLU A 156 17.96 5.31 4.99
CA GLU A 156 18.71 5.06 6.23
C GLU A 156 17.94 4.19 7.23
N GLU A 157 16.60 4.22 7.19
CA GLU A 157 15.75 3.38 8.05
C GLU A 157 15.53 1.95 7.53
N VAL A 158 15.87 1.65 6.28
CA VAL A 158 15.65 0.33 5.67
C VAL A 158 16.30 -0.80 6.43
N PRO A 159 17.56 -0.73 6.91
CA PRO A 159 18.19 -1.79 7.69
C PRO A 159 17.39 -2.12 8.96
N ARG A 160 16.98 -1.10 9.73
CA ARG A 160 16.16 -1.25 10.94
C ARG A 160 14.81 -1.90 10.65
N LEU A 161 14.15 -1.49 9.56
CA LEU A 161 12.90 -2.09 9.14
C LEU A 161 13.07 -3.56 8.71
N THR A 162 14.19 -3.91 8.11
CA THR A 162 14.53 -5.29 7.72
C THR A 162 14.75 -6.17 8.95
N GLU A 163 15.46 -5.67 9.96
CA GLU A 163 15.65 -6.37 11.24
C GLU A 163 14.30 -6.60 11.94
N LYS A 164 13.44 -5.60 11.91
CA LYS A 164 12.09 -5.69 12.47
C LYS A 164 11.24 -6.76 11.77
N ILE A 165 11.29 -6.85 10.44
CA ILE A 165 10.64 -7.93 9.69
C ILE A 165 11.19 -9.29 10.11
N SER A 166 12.50 -9.40 10.29
CA SER A 166 13.15 -10.64 10.76
C SER A 166 12.63 -11.05 12.14
N SER A 167 12.39 -10.11 13.04
CA SER A 167 11.77 -10.39 14.34
C SER A 167 10.34 -10.90 14.22
N TYR A 168 9.53 -10.33 13.29
CA TYR A 168 8.16 -10.78 13.05
C TYR A 168 8.06 -12.18 12.46
N GLN A 169 9.11 -12.64 11.79
CA GLN A 169 9.22 -14.03 11.29
C GLN A 169 9.41 -15.04 12.42
N GLN A 170 9.86 -14.60 13.60
CA GLN A 170 10.07 -15.47 14.78
C GLN A 170 8.87 -15.47 15.74
N ILE A 171 7.92 -14.55 15.59
CA ILE A 171 6.74 -14.46 16.46
C ILE A 171 5.65 -15.39 15.94
N GLU A 172 5.33 -16.44 16.66
CA GLU A 172 4.20 -17.32 16.34
C GLU A 172 2.91 -16.81 16.95
N LEU A 173 1.82 -16.87 16.16
CA LEU A 173 0.47 -16.51 16.57
C LEU A 173 -0.38 -17.76 16.85
N LYS A 174 -0.99 -17.80 18.02
CA LYS A 174 -2.02 -18.80 18.35
C LYS A 174 -3.25 -18.62 17.43
N PRO A 175 -4.07 -19.67 17.21
CA PRO A 175 -5.26 -19.55 16.33
C PRO A 175 -6.19 -18.38 16.68
N VAL A 176 -6.41 -18.10 17.96
CA VAL A 176 -7.23 -16.97 18.42
C VAL A 176 -6.59 -15.62 18.03
N GLU A 177 -5.28 -15.50 18.15
CA GLU A 177 -4.56 -14.28 17.80
C GLU A 177 -4.59 -14.02 16.29
N GLN A 178 -4.49 -15.08 15.48
CA GLN A 178 -4.67 -14.99 14.03
C GLN A 178 -6.08 -14.50 13.67
N THR A 179 -7.11 -15.01 14.37
CA THR A 179 -8.49 -14.58 14.19
C THR A 179 -8.64 -13.10 14.53
N VAL A 180 -8.15 -12.66 15.69
CA VAL A 180 -8.17 -11.24 16.09
C VAL A 180 -7.49 -10.35 15.07
N PHE A 181 -6.33 -10.75 14.55
CA PHE A 181 -5.61 -9.98 13.52
C PHE A 181 -6.45 -9.87 12.23
N ALA A 182 -7.08 -10.96 11.79
CA ALA A 182 -7.91 -10.96 10.59
C ALA A 182 -9.17 -10.09 10.75
N GLU A 183 -9.87 -10.19 11.88
CA GLU A 183 -11.06 -9.40 12.19
C GLU A 183 -10.72 -7.91 12.30
N SER A 184 -9.64 -7.56 12.99
CA SER A 184 -9.14 -6.18 13.08
C SER A 184 -8.83 -5.60 11.70
N THR A 185 -8.28 -6.41 10.79
CA THR A 185 -8.04 -6.01 9.40
C THR A 185 -9.35 -5.77 8.64
N LEU A 186 -10.35 -6.61 8.83
CA LEU A 186 -11.66 -6.43 8.22
C LEU A 186 -12.35 -5.16 8.72
N LEU A 187 -12.28 -4.90 10.03
CA LEU A 187 -12.77 -3.67 10.65
C LEU A 187 -12.08 -2.44 10.02
N MET A 188 -10.76 -2.43 10.03
CA MET A 188 -9.97 -1.32 9.48
C MET A 188 -10.35 -1.02 8.02
N LYS A 189 -10.61 -2.05 7.21
CA LYS A 189 -10.90 -1.87 5.79
C LYS A 189 -12.35 -1.53 5.49
N TYR A 190 -13.31 -2.15 6.17
CA TYR A 190 -14.71 -2.13 5.77
C TYR A 190 -15.65 -1.43 6.73
N ALA A 191 -15.30 -1.30 8.02
CA ALA A 191 -16.15 -0.57 8.95
C ALA A 191 -16.16 0.92 8.63
N LYS A 192 -17.33 1.53 8.79
CA LYS A 192 -17.57 2.97 8.71
C LYS A 192 -17.96 3.46 10.09
N ASP A 193 -18.04 4.76 10.27
CA ASP A 193 -18.65 5.33 11.45
C ASP A 193 -20.07 4.76 11.61
N ASN A 194 -20.39 4.26 12.81
CA ASN A 194 -21.64 3.58 13.14
C ASN A 194 -21.84 2.18 12.52
N SER A 195 -20.81 1.52 11.97
CA SER A 195 -20.92 0.12 11.55
C SER A 195 -21.28 -0.78 12.73
N ARG A 196 -22.18 -1.74 12.50
CA ARG A 196 -22.48 -2.82 13.43
C ARG A 196 -21.60 -4.02 13.13
N THR A 197 -21.00 -4.59 14.16
CA THR A 197 -20.08 -5.72 14.02
C THR A 197 -20.42 -6.81 15.03
N SER A 198 -20.22 -8.07 14.64
CA SER A 198 -20.30 -9.23 15.52
C SER A 198 -19.45 -10.36 14.97
N SER A 199 -19.02 -11.27 15.86
CA SER A 199 -18.35 -12.51 15.49
C SER A 199 -19.24 -13.69 15.90
N GLU A 200 -19.40 -14.65 14.98
CA GLU A 200 -20.12 -15.88 15.23
C GLU A 200 -19.36 -17.06 14.62
N GLY A 201 -18.79 -17.91 15.47
CA GLY A 201 -17.96 -19.03 15.06
C GLY A 201 -16.78 -18.57 14.19
N LEU A 202 -16.77 -19.00 12.92
CA LEU A 202 -15.72 -18.69 11.95
C LEU A 202 -16.08 -17.50 11.03
N GLN A 203 -17.16 -16.82 11.32
CA GLN A 203 -17.68 -15.73 10.51
C GLN A 203 -17.59 -14.40 11.27
N PHE A 204 -17.28 -13.36 10.54
CA PHE A 204 -17.22 -12.00 11.04
C PHE A 204 -18.18 -11.11 10.25
N HIS A 205 -19.08 -10.44 10.94
CA HIS A 205 -20.13 -9.63 10.37
C HIS A 205 -19.77 -8.14 10.49
N ILE A 206 -19.93 -7.40 9.40
CA ILE A 206 -19.84 -5.94 9.36
C ILE A 206 -21.02 -5.44 8.55
N ASP A 207 -21.98 -4.79 9.18
CA ASP A 207 -23.23 -4.32 8.59
C ASP A 207 -23.97 -5.46 7.85
N ASP A 208 -24.13 -5.31 6.52
CA ASP A 208 -24.79 -6.27 5.63
C ASP A 208 -23.82 -7.33 5.05
N ARG A 209 -22.62 -7.47 5.58
CA ARG A 209 -21.56 -8.34 5.03
C ARG A 209 -21.08 -9.34 6.04
N THR A 210 -20.93 -10.56 5.57
CA THR A 210 -20.36 -11.67 6.36
C THR A 210 -19.08 -12.17 5.69
N PHE A 211 -18.00 -12.21 6.45
CA PHE A 211 -16.68 -12.64 6.00
C PHE A 211 -16.31 -13.99 6.62
N ASN A 212 -15.79 -14.91 5.79
CA ASN A 212 -15.21 -16.16 6.27
C ASN A 212 -13.76 -15.92 6.69
N VAL A 213 -13.50 -15.87 8.01
CA VAL A 213 -12.17 -15.59 8.57
C VAL A 213 -11.14 -16.66 8.20
N PRO A 214 -11.43 -17.98 8.30
CA PRO A 214 -10.53 -19.03 7.83
C PRO A 214 -10.13 -18.88 6.36
N ALA A 215 -11.03 -18.48 5.48
CA ALA A 215 -10.70 -18.24 4.07
C ALA A 215 -9.73 -17.07 3.89
N LEU A 216 -9.84 -16.04 4.73
CA LEU A 216 -8.87 -14.94 4.75
C LEU A 216 -7.50 -15.39 5.25
N LEU A 217 -7.45 -16.23 6.27
CA LEU A 217 -6.21 -16.76 6.89
C LEU A 217 -5.55 -17.88 6.10
N LYS A 218 -6.27 -18.58 5.20
CA LYS A 218 -5.73 -19.70 4.43
C LYS A 218 -4.49 -19.29 3.62
N PRO A 219 -3.35 -20.00 3.76
CA PRO A 219 -2.16 -19.71 2.96
C PRO A 219 -2.42 -19.98 1.46
N LEU A 220 -1.78 -19.21 0.61
CA LEU A 220 -1.80 -19.40 -0.85
C LEU A 220 -0.52 -20.09 -1.36
N ARG A 221 0.46 -20.26 -0.50
CA ARG A 221 1.79 -20.86 -0.80
C ARG A 221 2.30 -21.62 0.40
N VAL A 222 3.12 -22.63 0.13
CA VAL A 222 3.80 -23.43 1.17
C VAL A 222 4.66 -22.55 2.09
N ASN A 223 5.39 -21.60 1.52
CA ASN A 223 6.26 -20.68 2.30
C ASN A 223 5.48 -19.77 3.26
N ASP A 224 4.18 -19.68 3.12
CA ASP A 224 3.30 -18.89 4.00
C ASP A 224 2.54 -19.75 5.01
N GLU A 225 2.80 -21.07 5.13
CA GLU A 225 2.05 -21.98 6.00
C GLU A 225 2.38 -21.84 7.49
N ALA A 226 3.60 -21.50 7.83
CA ALA A 226 3.97 -21.28 9.23
C ALA A 226 3.11 -20.17 9.86
N PRO A 227 2.65 -20.34 11.13
CA PRO A 227 1.75 -19.40 11.78
C PRO A 227 2.48 -18.18 12.35
N THR A 228 3.53 -17.72 11.70
CA THR A 228 4.26 -16.53 12.15
C THR A 228 3.48 -15.25 11.87
N LEU A 229 3.69 -14.23 12.68
CA LEU A 229 3.08 -12.92 12.52
C LEU A 229 3.31 -12.36 11.10
N TRP A 230 4.53 -12.54 10.59
CA TRP A 230 4.89 -12.15 9.23
C TRP A 230 4.07 -12.88 8.15
N ASN A 231 3.93 -14.19 8.27
CA ASN A 231 3.18 -14.99 7.30
C ASN A 231 1.68 -14.69 7.36
N ILE A 232 1.12 -14.52 8.55
CA ILE A 232 -0.29 -14.12 8.73
C ILE A 232 -0.54 -12.75 8.10
N PHE A 233 0.33 -11.78 8.34
CA PHE A 233 0.28 -10.48 7.68
C PHE A 233 0.27 -10.63 6.15
N ASN A 234 1.20 -11.41 5.57
CA ASN A 234 1.31 -11.59 4.11
C ASN A 234 0.07 -12.26 3.50
N ARG A 235 -0.48 -13.31 4.15
CA ARG A 235 -1.72 -13.96 3.70
C ARG A 235 -2.87 -12.96 3.58
N ILE A 236 -3.03 -12.13 4.59
CA ILE A 236 -4.09 -11.13 4.66
C ILE A 236 -3.83 -9.98 3.69
N GLN A 237 -2.63 -9.42 3.70
CA GLN A 237 -2.25 -8.28 2.87
C GLN A 237 -2.43 -8.60 1.37
N GLU A 238 -2.01 -9.78 0.91
CA GLU A 238 -2.20 -10.16 -0.49
C GLU A 238 -3.67 -10.24 -0.88
N LYS A 239 -4.50 -10.87 -0.04
CA LYS A 239 -5.93 -11.03 -0.33
C LYS A 239 -6.67 -9.70 -0.28
N MET A 240 -6.30 -8.81 0.65
CA MET A 240 -6.90 -7.48 0.77
C MET A 240 -6.54 -6.54 -0.36
N THR A 241 -5.30 -6.64 -0.88
CA THR A 241 -4.80 -5.72 -1.92
C THR A 241 -5.10 -6.19 -3.33
N LYS A 242 -4.90 -7.48 -3.64
CA LYS A 242 -5.13 -8.02 -4.99
C LYS A 242 -6.58 -8.38 -5.25
N GLY A 243 -7.34 -8.73 -4.22
CA GLY A 243 -8.74 -9.15 -4.35
C GLY A 243 -8.93 -10.50 -5.05
N ASN A 244 -10.19 -10.89 -5.21
CA ASN A 244 -10.63 -12.12 -5.87
C ASN A 244 -10.04 -13.41 -5.29
N ARG A 245 -9.52 -13.37 -4.05
CA ARG A 245 -8.84 -14.48 -3.36
C ARG A 245 -9.66 -15.11 -2.25
N PHE A 246 -10.72 -14.45 -1.81
CA PHE A 246 -11.71 -14.97 -0.86
C PHE A 246 -13.07 -14.32 -1.13
N GLU A 247 -14.11 -14.89 -0.53
CA GLU A 247 -15.49 -14.47 -0.74
C GLU A 247 -16.08 -13.88 0.53
N ARG A 248 -17.07 -13.03 0.34
CA ARG A 248 -17.97 -12.54 1.38
C ARG A 248 -19.41 -12.80 0.97
N THR A 249 -20.28 -12.94 1.95
CA THR A 249 -21.73 -12.93 1.74
C THR A 249 -22.25 -11.52 1.95
N VAL A 250 -23.04 -11.03 1.03
CA VAL A 250 -23.74 -9.75 1.16
C VAL A 250 -25.21 -10.06 1.43
N HIS A 251 -25.72 -9.50 2.52
CA HIS A 251 -27.12 -9.60 2.92
C HIS A 251 -27.82 -8.31 2.53
N THR A 252 -28.68 -8.35 1.55
CA THR A 252 -29.44 -7.16 1.14
C THR A 252 -30.65 -6.95 2.04
N THR A 253 -30.88 -5.71 2.36
CA THR A 253 -31.80 -5.18 3.35
C THR A 253 -33.26 -5.06 2.91
N PRO A 254 -34.09 -4.41 3.74
CA PRO A 254 -35.16 -4.93 4.56
C PRO A 254 -36.39 -5.45 3.81
N ASN A 255 -36.44 -5.37 2.49
CA ASN A 255 -37.59 -5.84 1.67
C ASN A 255 -37.19 -6.72 0.49
N GLY A 256 -35.94 -7.14 0.36
CA GLY A 256 -35.47 -7.95 -0.74
C GLY A 256 -34.47 -9.00 -0.30
N HIS A 257 -34.88 -10.23 -0.26
CA HIS A 257 -34.07 -11.40 0.10
C HIS A 257 -33.03 -11.75 -0.97
N LEU A 258 -32.01 -10.91 -1.20
CA LEU A 258 -30.90 -11.29 -2.04
C LEU A 258 -29.65 -11.48 -1.18
N ILE A 259 -29.53 -12.70 -0.63
CA ILE A 259 -28.27 -13.17 -0.07
C ILE A 259 -27.44 -13.69 -1.24
N HIS A 260 -26.31 -13.06 -1.51
CA HIS A 260 -25.40 -13.53 -2.56
C HIS A 260 -23.95 -13.56 -2.08
N LYS A 261 -23.19 -14.51 -2.62
CA LYS A 261 -21.76 -14.58 -2.41
C LYS A 261 -21.05 -13.82 -3.53
N GLU A 262 -20.08 -13.01 -3.17
CA GLU A 262 -19.24 -12.32 -4.13
C GLU A 262 -17.77 -12.42 -3.73
N LYS A 263 -16.89 -12.40 -4.73
CA LYS A 263 -15.45 -12.26 -4.48
C LYS A 263 -15.14 -10.87 -3.96
N VAL A 264 -14.33 -10.82 -2.91
CA VAL A 264 -13.89 -9.54 -2.35
C VAL A 264 -12.99 -8.83 -3.36
N PRO A 265 -13.35 -7.61 -3.80
CA PRO A 265 -12.56 -6.89 -4.79
C PRO A 265 -11.22 -6.43 -4.23
N GLY A 266 -10.21 -6.37 -5.09
CA GLY A 266 -8.91 -5.78 -4.76
C GLY A 266 -8.99 -4.26 -4.64
N ILE A 267 -7.89 -3.69 -4.19
CA ILE A 267 -7.75 -2.24 -4.09
C ILE A 267 -7.38 -1.67 -5.46
N THR A 268 -8.17 -0.70 -5.92
CA THR A 268 -8.00 -0.07 -7.23
C THR A 268 -7.63 1.42 -7.14
N GLY A 269 -7.39 1.94 -5.94
CA GLY A 269 -7.04 3.34 -5.70
C GLY A 269 -5.73 3.50 -4.94
N ILE A 270 -4.91 4.49 -5.31
CA ILE A 270 -3.62 4.78 -4.67
C ILE A 270 -3.82 5.10 -3.18
N THR A 271 -4.76 5.99 -2.86
CA THR A 271 -5.06 6.39 -1.47
C THR A 271 -5.44 5.21 -0.60
N GLU A 272 -6.35 4.36 -1.09
CA GLU A 272 -6.82 3.21 -0.34
C GLU A 272 -5.72 2.15 -0.19
N ASN A 273 -4.87 1.98 -1.20
CA ASN A 273 -3.71 1.09 -1.13
C ASN A 273 -2.75 1.53 -0.01
N ILE A 274 -2.42 2.82 0.06
CA ILE A 274 -1.57 3.37 1.11
C ILE A 274 -2.24 3.18 2.48
N ARG A 275 -3.52 3.54 2.61
CA ARG A 275 -4.26 3.45 3.87
C ARG A 275 -4.27 2.02 4.43
N VAL A 276 -4.63 1.05 3.59
CA VAL A 276 -4.74 -0.35 4.02
C VAL A 276 -3.38 -0.96 4.35
N ASN A 277 -2.35 -0.70 3.54
CA ASN A 277 -1.01 -1.21 3.83
C ASN A 277 -0.46 -0.64 5.14
N ARG A 278 -0.60 0.66 5.36
CA ARG A 278 -0.16 1.31 6.60
C ARG A 278 -0.92 0.79 7.83
N GLY A 279 -2.23 0.64 7.71
CA GLY A 279 -3.03 0.08 8.79
C GLY A 279 -2.68 -1.36 9.11
N LEU A 280 -2.44 -2.19 8.10
CA LEU A 280 -1.96 -3.57 8.28
C LEU A 280 -0.58 -3.62 8.96
N TRP A 281 0.34 -2.75 8.55
CA TRP A 281 1.65 -2.66 9.19
C TRP A 281 1.51 -2.27 10.67
N HIS A 282 0.70 -1.26 10.96
CA HIS A 282 0.45 -0.83 12.33
C HIS A 282 -0.17 -1.95 13.19
N LEU A 283 -1.16 -2.67 12.68
CA LEU A 283 -1.74 -3.82 13.38
C LEU A 283 -0.71 -4.93 13.66
N MET A 284 0.18 -5.20 12.70
CA MET A 284 1.27 -6.16 12.88
C MET A 284 2.23 -5.70 13.98
N ASP A 285 2.56 -4.43 14.01
CA ASP A 285 3.44 -3.81 14.99
C ASP A 285 2.86 -3.88 16.40
N GLU A 286 1.60 -3.54 16.57
CA GLU A 286 0.90 -3.62 17.86
C GLU A 286 0.78 -5.08 18.33
N MET A 287 0.48 -6.01 17.44
CA MET A 287 0.44 -7.43 17.79
C MET A 287 1.82 -7.94 18.26
N ALA A 288 2.90 -7.51 17.60
CA ALA A 288 4.26 -7.86 18.02
C ALA A 288 4.56 -7.32 19.43
N LYS A 289 4.20 -6.08 19.73
CA LYS A 289 4.37 -5.49 21.08
C LYS A 289 3.64 -6.28 22.16
N VAL A 290 2.39 -6.67 21.89
CA VAL A 290 1.60 -7.51 22.81
C VAL A 290 2.28 -8.85 23.03
N LYS A 291 2.79 -9.50 21.99
CA LYS A 291 3.45 -10.81 22.09
C LYS A 291 4.79 -10.76 22.82
N LEU A 292 5.54 -9.67 22.67
CA LEU A 292 6.83 -9.50 23.34
C LEU A 292 6.70 -9.04 24.79
N ALA A 293 5.55 -8.52 25.18
CA ALA A 293 5.24 -8.11 26.56
C ALA A 293 4.61 -9.23 27.41
N ALA A 294 4.18 -10.34 26.80
CA ALA A 294 3.54 -11.49 27.43
C ALA A 294 4.52 -12.61 27.75
#